data_f4fcd76d8afcc9d6928e90447b2ad4c1
#
_entry.id   f4fcd76d8afcc9d6928e90447b2ad4c1
#
_cell.length_a   1.000
_cell.length_b   1.000
_cell.length_c   1.000
_cell.angle_alpha   90.00
_cell.angle_beta   90.00
_cell.angle_gamma   90.00
#
_symmetry.space_group_name_H-M   'P 1'
#
loop_
_entity.id
_entity.type
_entity.pdbx_description
1 polymer ?
#
loop_
_entity_poly.entity_id
_entity_poly.type
_entity_poly.pdbx_seq_one_letter_code
_entity_poly.pdbx_strand_id
1 'polypeptide(L)'
;MEISEVYQGLGQDAFSQLIRGISIGKLRTYQIYEGFKVRARLHKVNTESLRKSVPKFWERIASDEEFGRDLAQAILVSHLEMIAAVLDFLGVPHENGFFAKDMDAKPYFTEGWEGRVFEQFRSGYSEPLVLFYINHLRWELLGAADVYRPAA
;
A
#
# COMPACT_ATOMS: atom_id res chain seq x y z
N MET A 1 -5.78 -13.33 -6.52
CA MET A 1 -5.19 -12.95 -5.21
C MET A 1 -6.02 -11.84 -4.59
N GLU A 2 -6.28 -11.93 -3.30
CA GLU A 2 -7.00 -10.90 -2.54
C GLU A 2 -6.02 -10.02 -1.77
N ILE A 3 -6.45 -8.82 -1.36
CA ILE A 3 -5.55 -7.90 -0.64
C ILE A 3 -5.09 -8.49 0.70
N SER A 4 -5.92 -9.30 1.36
CA SER A 4 -5.54 -10.00 2.58
C SER A 4 -4.31 -10.90 2.37
N GLU A 5 -4.21 -11.53 1.21
CA GLU A 5 -3.07 -12.37 0.86
C GLU A 5 -1.79 -11.57 0.70
N VAL A 6 -1.88 -10.32 0.23
CA VAL A 6 -0.74 -9.42 0.15
C VAL A 6 -0.19 -9.15 1.56
N TYR A 7 -1.05 -8.75 2.48
CA TYR A 7 -0.63 -8.48 3.86
C TYR A 7 -0.03 -9.72 4.52
N GLN A 8 -0.71 -10.84 4.41
CA GLN A 8 -0.25 -12.09 5.01
C GLN A 8 1.06 -12.58 4.39
N GLY A 9 1.19 -12.39 3.09
CA GLY A 9 2.41 -12.75 2.36
C GLY A 9 3.62 -11.93 2.78
N LEU A 10 3.43 -10.66 3.15
CA LEU A 10 4.51 -9.81 3.65
C LEU A 10 4.86 -10.10 5.11
N GLY A 11 3.89 -10.57 5.89
CA GLY A 11 4.08 -10.94 7.28
C GLY A 11 3.62 -9.89 8.26
N GLN A 12 3.43 -10.30 9.51
CA GLN A 12 2.90 -9.44 10.56
C GLN A 12 3.82 -8.27 10.92
N ASP A 13 5.14 -8.48 10.92
CA ASP A 13 6.09 -7.42 11.23
C ASP A 13 6.06 -6.32 10.15
N ALA A 14 6.02 -6.71 8.89
CA ALA A 14 5.88 -5.77 7.78
C ALA A 14 4.55 -5.02 7.88
N PHE A 15 3.45 -5.72 8.13
CA PHE A 15 2.14 -5.12 8.34
C PHE A 15 2.16 -4.06 9.45
N SER A 16 2.78 -4.40 10.59
CA SER A 16 2.92 -3.46 11.71
C SER A 16 3.63 -2.18 11.29
N GLN A 17 4.72 -2.29 10.53
CA GLN A 17 5.45 -1.13 10.04
C GLN A 17 4.60 -0.28 9.10
N LEU A 18 3.82 -0.92 8.22
CA LEU A 18 2.92 -0.21 7.31
C LEU A 18 1.87 0.60 8.06
N ILE A 19 1.24 0.00 9.09
CA ILE A 19 0.22 0.69 9.87
C ILE A 19 0.83 1.87 10.65
N ARG A 20 2.01 1.70 11.23
CA ARG A 20 2.70 2.77 11.94
C ARG A 20 3.09 3.94 11.05
N GLY A 21 3.24 3.69 9.76
CA GLY A 21 3.58 4.72 8.77
C GLY A 21 2.39 5.51 8.23
N ILE A 22 1.16 5.19 8.63
CA ILE A 22 -0.03 5.90 8.16
C ILE A 22 -0.02 7.34 8.71
N SER A 23 -0.27 8.30 7.82
CA SER A 23 -0.34 9.71 8.17
C SER A 23 -1.80 10.16 8.33
N ILE A 24 -2.17 10.52 9.56
CA ILE A 24 -3.53 11.02 9.85
C ILE A 24 -3.81 12.30 9.06
N GLY A 25 -2.80 13.17 8.91
CA GLY A 25 -2.93 14.40 8.12
C GLY A 25 -3.30 14.11 6.66
N LYS A 26 -2.63 13.13 6.04
CA LYS A 26 -2.93 12.73 4.67
C LYS A 26 -4.31 12.09 4.55
N LEU A 27 -4.71 11.27 5.52
CA LEU A 27 -6.05 10.68 5.53
C LEU A 27 -7.13 11.77 5.51
N ARG A 28 -6.95 12.83 6.28
CA ARG A 28 -7.89 13.96 6.31
C ARG A 28 -7.88 14.73 5.00
N THR A 29 -6.70 15.02 4.46
CA THR A 29 -6.54 15.75 3.20
C THR A 29 -7.28 15.06 2.06
N TYR A 30 -7.20 13.73 1.97
CA TYR A 30 -7.82 12.95 0.90
C TYR A 30 -9.19 12.40 1.28
N GLN A 31 -9.76 12.86 2.40
CA GLN A 31 -11.09 12.48 2.89
C GLN A 31 -11.23 10.98 3.20
N ILE A 32 -10.14 10.26 3.33
CA ILE A 32 -10.14 8.83 3.67
C ILE A 32 -10.39 8.65 5.17
N TYR A 33 -10.10 9.68 5.96
CA TYR A 33 -10.25 9.66 7.41
C TYR A 33 -11.66 9.25 7.85
N GLU A 34 -12.70 9.78 7.21
CA GLU A 34 -14.07 9.49 7.63
C GLU A 34 -14.44 8.02 7.37
N GLY A 35 -14.13 7.52 6.17
CA GLY A 35 -14.37 6.11 5.85
C GLY A 35 -13.58 5.18 6.75
N PHE A 36 -12.30 5.48 6.96
CA PHE A 36 -11.43 4.68 7.80
C PHE A 36 -11.92 4.67 9.26
N LYS A 37 -12.31 5.82 9.81
CA LYS A 37 -12.83 5.96 11.16
C LYS A 37 -14.10 5.12 11.37
N VAL A 38 -15.04 5.19 10.43
CA VAL A 38 -16.29 4.42 10.50
C VAL A 38 -16.00 2.92 10.46
N ARG A 39 -15.18 2.46 9.52
CA ARG A 39 -14.87 1.04 9.36
C ARG A 39 -14.06 0.46 10.49
N ALA A 40 -13.12 1.23 11.02
CA ALA A 40 -12.30 0.80 12.14
C ALA A 40 -13.01 0.96 13.49
N ARG A 41 -14.18 1.63 13.50
CA ARG A 41 -14.97 1.91 14.73
C ARG A 41 -14.16 2.63 15.80
N LEU A 42 -13.26 3.52 15.39
CA LEU A 42 -12.46 4.32 16.30
C LEU A 42 -13.17 5.65 16.57
N HIS A 43 -13.35 6.00 17.83
CA HIS A 43 -13.95 7.27 18.21
C HIS A 43 -13.02 8.44 17.89
N LYS A 44 -11.71 8.20 17.96
CA LYS A 44 -10.70 9.20 17.73
C LYS A 44 -9.50 8.55 17.08
N VAL A 45 -9.23 8.91 15.82
CA VAL A 45 -8.09 8.39 15.09
C VAL A 45 -6.89 9.31 15.29
N ASN A 46 -5.79 8.75 15.80
CA ASN A 46 -4.49 9.40 15.90
C ASN A 46 -3.41 8.31 15.81
N THR A 47 -2.15 8.74 15.80
CA THR A 47 -1.02 7.82 15.63
C THR A 47 -1.01 6.74 16.72
N GLU A 48 -1.28 7.10 17.97
CA GLU A 48 -1.30 6.16 19.07
C GLU A 48 -2.43 5.14 18.95
N SER A 49 -3.61 5.59 18.54
CA SER A 49 -4.75 4.69 18.28
C SER A 49 -4.43 3.68 17.20
N LEU A 50 -3.77 4.12 16.13
CA LEU A 50 -3.37 3.22 15.04
C LEU A 50 -2.38 2.17 15.53
N ARG A 51 -1.37 2.56 16.30
CA ARG A 51 -0.39 1.63 16.84
C ARG A 51 -1.02 0.57 17.72
N LYS A 52 -1.94 0.98 18.58
CA LYS A 52 -2.65 0.05 19.48
C LYS A 52 -3.58 -0.88 18.74
N SER A 53 -4.06 -0.48 17.57
CA SER A 53 -5.01 -1.27 16.78
C SER A 53 -4.35 -2.32 15.89
N VAL A 54 -3.01 -2.33 15.76
CA VAL A 54 -2.32 -3.25 14.84
C VAL A 54 -2.74 -4.72 15.03
N PRO A 55 -2.78 -5.29 16.25
CA PRO A 55 -3.19 -6.70 16.39
C PRO A 55 -4.61 -6.95 15.92
N LYS A 56 -5.54 -6.05 16.20
CA LYS A 56 -6.95 -6.17 15.78
C LYS A 56 -7.06 -6.05 14.28
N PHE A 57 -6.32 -5.16 13.66
CA PHE A 57 -6.32 -5.00 12.20
C PHE A 57 -5.78 -6.24 11.52
N TRP A 58 -4.69 -6.81 12.06
CA TRP A 58 -4.11 -8.04 11.52
C TRP A 58 -5.12 -9.18 11.50
N GLU A 59 -5.87 -9.36 12.56
CA GLU A 59 -6.93 -10.37 12.62
C GLU A 59 -8.06 -10.05 11.64
N ARG A 60 -8.46 -8.80 11.57
CA ARG A 60 -9.62 -8.38 10.77
C ARG A 60 -9.37 -8.50 9.27
N ILE A 61 -8.18 -8.23 8.79
CA ILE A 61 -7.89 -8.30 7.35
C ILE A 61 -8.07 -9.72 6.79
N ALA A 62 -7.95 -10.74 7.62
CA ALA A 62 -8.12 -12.13 7.18
C ALA A 62 -9.56 -12.45 6.76
N SER A 63 -10.54 -11.75 7.30
CA SER A 63 -11.97 -12.02 7.07
C SER A 63 -12.76 -10.84 6.52
N ASP A 64 -12.15 -9.67 6.40
CA ASP A 64 -12.83 -8.45 5.93
C ASP A 64 -12.00 -7.81 4.81
N GLU A 65 -12.29 -8.22 3.59
CA GLU A 65 -11.57 -7.76 2.39
C GLU A 65 -11.76 -6.27 2.16
N GLU A 66 -12.94 -5.75 2.44
CA GLU A 66 -13.22 -4.32 2.28
C GLU A 66 -12.38 -3.48 3.23
N PHE A 67 -12.25 -3.92 4.48
CA PHE A 67 -11.38 -3.26 5.44
C PHE A 67 -9.92 -3.30 4.99
N GLY A 68 -9.47 -4.44 4.45
CA GLY A 68 -8.13 -4.58 3.91
C GLY A 68 -7.84 -3.60 2.77
N ARG A 69 -8.82 -3.36 1.90
CA ARG A 69 -8.71 -2.38 0.81
C ARG A 69 -8.66 -0.96 1.34
N ASP A 70 -9.45 -0.64 2.36
CA ASP A 70 -9.42 0.68 2.97
C ASP A 70 -8.06 0.96 3.63
N LEU A 71 -7.50 -0.05 4.31
CA LEU A 71 -6.14 0.07 4.86
C LEU A 71 -5.11 0.30 3.77
N ALA A 72 -5.22 -0.43 2.65
CA ALA A 72 -4.31 -0.25 1.52
C ALA A 72 -4.36 1.20 1.02
N GLN A 73 -5.55 1.77 0.87
CA GLN A 73 -5.71 3.14 0.43
C GLN A 73 -5.11 4.12 1.45
N ALA A 74 -5.30 3.89 2.73
CA ALA A 74 -4.72 4.71 3.79
C ALA A 74 -3.18 4.69 3.75
N ILE A 75 -2.60 3.51 3.55
CA ILE A 75 -1.15 3.36 3.43
C ILE A 75 -0.64 4.12 2.21
N LEU A 76 -1.28 3.94 1.06
CA LEU A 76 -0.82 4.55 -0.20
C LEU A 76 -0.87 6.07 -0.16
N VAL A 77 -1.96 6.67 0.32
CA VAL A 77 -2.04 8.14 0.37
C VAL A 77 -1.07 8.74 1.38
N SER A 78 -0.62 7.96 2.34
CA SER A 78 0.39 8.41 3.30
C SER A 78 1.79 8.52 2.67
N HIS A 79 2.01 7.91 1.50
CA HIS A 79 3.33 7.78 0.87
C HIS A 79 3.30 8.14 -0.62
N LEU A 80 2.54 9.17 -0.98
CA LEU A 80 2.42 9.59 -2.39
C LEU A 80 3.73 10.03 -3.01
N GLU A 81 4.66 10.57 -2.22
CA GLU A 81 5.99 10.94 -2.74
C GLU A 81 6.76 9.72 -3.24
N MET A 82 6.73 8.63 -2.47
CA MET A 82 7.36 7.37 -2.89
C MET A 82 6.69 6.82 -4.15
N ILE A 83 5.36 6.82 -4.17
CA ILE A 83 4.58 6.34 -5.31
C ILE A 83 4.93 7.13 -6.57
N ALA A 84 4.96 8.47 -6.47
CA ALA A 84 5.33 9.34 -7.59
C ALA A 84 6.74 9.01 -8.10
N ALA A 85 7.70 8.81 -7.20
CA ALA A 85 9.07 8.46 -7.57
C ALA A 85 9.14 7.10 -8.29
N VAL A 86 8.39 6.11 -7.83
CA VAL A 86 8.33 4.79 -8.48
C VAL A 86 7.72 4.91 -9.87
N LEU A 87 6.62 5.65 -10.02
CA LEU A 87 5.96 5.82 -11.31
C LEU A 87 6.86 6.58 -12.29
N ASP A 88 7.57 7.61 -11.82
CA ASP A 88 8.57 8.31 -12.64
C ASP A 88 9.68 7.37 -13.11
N PHE A 89 10.17 6.53 -12.20
CA PHE A 89 11.22 5.55 -12.52
C PHE A 89 10.76 4.57 -13.62
N LEU A 90 9.50 4.15 -13.57
CA LEU A 90 8.91 3.24 -14.56
C LEU A 90 8.46 3.96 -15.84
N GLY A 91 8.44 5.30 -15.83
CA GLY A 91 7.97 6.09 -16.97
C GLY A 91 6.45 6.16 -17.10
N VAL A 92 5.71 5.83 -16.03
CA VAL A 92 4.25 5.84 -16.04
C VAL A 92 3.73 7.27 -15.85
N PRO A 93 2.89 7.79 -16.76
CA PRO A 93 2.26 9.10 -16.56
C PRO A 93 1.37 9.12 -15.32
N HIS A 94 1.54 10.16 -14.49
CA HIS A 94 0.76 10.31 -13.26
C HIS A 94 0.65 11.78 -12.85
N GLU A 95 -0.29 12.08 -11.95
CA GLU A 95 -0.39 13.37 -11.27
C GLU A 95 -0.21 13.12 -9.76
N ASN A 96 0.93 13.54 -9.22
CA ASN A 96 1.25 13.45 -7.80
C ASN A 96 1.06 12.04 -7.21
N GLY A 97 1.38 11.00 -8.00
CA GLY A 97 1.26 9.60 -7.57
C GLY A 97 -0.05 8.92 -7.98
N PHE A 98 -0.99 9.65 -8.59
CA PHE A 98 -2.22 9.07 -9.14
C PHE A 98 -2.07 8.87 -10.64
N PHE A 99 -2.53 7.71 -11.14
CA PHE A 99 -2.47 7.45 -12.57
C PHE A 99 -3.22 8.50 -13.39
N ALA A 100 -2.66 8.88 -14.54
CA ALA A 100 -3.33 9.78 -15.47
C ALA A 100 -4.64 9.15 -15.94
N LYS A 101 -5.65 10.01 -16.21
CA LYS A 101 -6.97 9.54 -16.64
C LYS A 101 -6.91 8.88 -18.02
N ASP A 102 -7.79 7.90 -18.21
CA ASP A 102 -8.01 7.24 -19.50
C ASP A 102 -6.75 6.63 -20.11
N MET A 103 -5.85 6.15 -19.23
CA MET A 103 -4.58 5.58 -19.62
C MET A 103 -4.51 4.10 -19.22
N ASP A 104 -4.00 3.26 -20.11
CA ASP A 104 -3.66 1.89 -19.76
C ASP A 104 -2.20 1.86 -19.26
N ALA A 105 -2.02 1.63 -17.97
CA ALA A 105 -0.71 1.61 -17.34
C ALA A 105 0.05 0.30 -17.55
N LYS A 106 -0.63 -0.79 -17.90
CA LYS A 106 -0.03 -2.13 -18.01
C LYS A 106 1.23 -2.20 -18.87
N PRO A 107 1.29 -1.55 -20.06
CA PRO A 107 2.48 -1.65 -20.91
C PRO A 107 3.76 -1.11 -20.28
N TYR A 108 3.67 -0.29 -19.26
CA TYR A 108 4.83 0.27 -18.56
C TYR A 108 5.48 -0.73 -17.59
N PHE A 109 4.79 -1.80 -17.24
CA PHE A 109 5.28 -2.82 -16.31
C PHE A 109 5.87 -3.99 -17.11
N THR A 110 7.08 -3.78 -17.60
CA THR A 110 7.80 -4.76 -18.40
C THR A 110 8.42 -5.85 -17.54
N GLU A 111 8.77 -6.99 -18.12
CA GLU A 111 9.33 -8.12 -17.39
C GLU A 111 10.47 -7.70 -16.46
N GLY A 112 10.40 -8.14 -15.20
CA GLY A 112 11.43 -7.85 -14.20
C GLY A 112 11.28 -6.50 -13.51
N TRP A 113 10.19 -5.77 -13.75
CA TRP A 113 9.99 -4.44 -13.16
C TRP A 113 10.00 -4.47 -11.63
N GLU A 114 9.49 -5.54 -11.03
CA GLU A 114 9.43 -5.66 -9.57
C GLU A 114 10.82 -5.60 -8.94
N GLY A 115 11.75 -6.38 -9.48
CA GLY A 115 13.13 -6.39 -9.00
C GLY A 115 13.83 -5.07 -9.19
N ARG A 116 13.61 -4.40 -10.33
CA ARG A 116 14.20 -3.10 -10.60
C ARG A 116 13.68 -2.03 -9.63
N VAL A 117 12.39 -2.02 -9.35
CA VAL A 117 11.80 -1.09 -8.38
C VAL A 117 12.35 -1.38 -6.98
N PHE A 118 12.36 -2.64 -6.57
CA PHE A 118 12.84 -3.00 -5.24
C PHE A 118 14.30 -2.56 -5.04
N GLU A 119 15.18 -2.88 -5.98
CA GLU A 119 16.60 -2.50 -5.88
C GLU A 119 16.80 -0.97 -5.89
N GLN A 120 16.01 -0.25 -6.67
CA GLN A 120 16.14 1.20 -6.78
C GLN A 120 15.68 1.91 -5.50
N PHE A 121 14.65 1.43 -4.84
CA PHE A 121 13.99 2.18 -3.76
C PHE A 121 14.20 1.63 -2.36
N ARG A 122 14.75 0.42 -2.20
CA ARG A 122 14.90 -0.23 -0.89
C ARG A 122 15.79 0.54 0.10
N SER A 123 16.73 1.32 -0.38
CA SER A 123 17.65 2.07 0.48
C SER A 123 17.13 3.45 0.87
N GLY A 124 16.18 4.00 0.12
CA GLY A 124 15.60 5.32 0.37
C GLY A 124 14.28 5.29 1.13
N TYR A 125 13.62 4.12 1.18
CA TYR A 125 12.33 3.94 1.82
C TYR A 125 12.32 2.61 2.57
N SER A 126 11.35 2.39 3.48
CA SER A 126 11.29 1.12 4.19
C SER A 126 11.02 -0.02 3.21
N GLU A 127 11.73 -1.14 3.36
CA GLU A 127 11.53 -2.30 2.48
C GLU A 127 10.09 -2.82 2.51
N PRO A 128 9.42 -2.95 3.69
CA PRO A 128 8.02 -3.34 3.71
C PRO A 128 7.11 -2.43 2.90
N LEU A 129 7.36 -1.13 2.90
CA LEU A 129 6.56 -0.17 2.13
C LEU A 129 6.77 -0.37 0.62
N VAL A 130 8.02 -0.51 0.18
CA VAL A 130 8.34 -0.74 -1.23
C VAL A 130 7.71 -2.05 -1.70
N LEU A 131 7.85 -3.12 -0.93
CA LEU A 131 7.24 -4.42 -1.25
C LEU A 131 5.73 -4.37 -1.26
N PHE A 132 5.13 -3.62 -0.34
CA PHE A 132 3.68 -3.45 -0.31
C PHE A 132 3.19 -2.78 -1.60
N TYR A 133 3.84 -1.71 -2.03
CA TYR A 133 3.43 -1.00 -3.23
C TYR A 133 3.61 -1.86 -4.49
N ILE A 134 4.74 -2.57 -4.60
CA ILE A 134 4.95 -3.51 -5.72
C ILE A 134 3.80 -4.52 -5.78
N ASN A 135 3.45 -5.11 -4.64
CA ASN A 135 2.39 -6.13 -4.59
C ASN A 135 1.00 -5.53 -4.80
N HIS A 136 0.78 -4.30 -4.36
CA HIS A 136 -0.48 -3.61 -4.62
C HIS A 136 -0.68 -3.39 -6.11
N LEU A 137 0.36 -2.97 -6.84
CA LEU A 137 0.31 -2.83 -8.28
C LEU A 137 0.04 -4.17 -8.97
N ARG A 138 0.70 -5.23 -8.52
CA ARG A 138 0.49 -6.59 -9.05
C ARG A 138 -0.94 -7.06 -8.80
N TRP A 139 -1.46 -6.80 -7.61
CA TRP A 139 -2.81 -7.21 -7.24
C TRP A 139 -3.88 -6.41 -8.00
N GLU A 140 -3.82 -5.10 -7.96
CA GLU A 140 -4.88 -4.26 -8.50
C GLU A 140 -4.80 -4.10 -10.02
N LEU A 141 -3.61 -3.89 -10.54
CA LEU A 141 -3.42 -3.54 -11.96
C LEU A 141 -3.17 -4.75 -12.83
N LEU A 142 -2.35 -5.69 -12.37
CA LEU A 142 -1.86 -6.79 -13.19
C LEU A 142 -2.57 -8.12 -12.94
N GLY A 143 -3.43 -8.19 -11.93
CA GLY A 143 -4.19 -9.40 -11.62
C GLY A 143 -3.32 -10.59 -11.25
N ALA A 144 -2.18 -10.36 -10.59
CA ALA A 144 -1.25 -11.42 -10.23
C ALA A 144 -1.87 -12.42 -9.25
N ALA A 145 -1.45 -13.67 -9.35
CA ALA A 145 -1.97 -14.76 -8.52
C ALA A 145 -1.17 -14.99 -7.25
N ASP A 146 0.01 -14.40 -7.12
CA ASP A 146 0.93 -14.65 -6.01
C ASP A 146 1.59 -13.36 -5.51
N VAL A 147 2.14 -13.42 -4.31
CA VAL A 147 2.86 -12.32 -3.69
C VAL A 147 4.30 -12.31 -4.17
N TYR A 148 4.78 -11.16 -4.64
CA TYR A 148 6.17 -10.97 -5.01
C TYR A 148 7.06 -10.88 -3.76
N ARG A 149 8.17 -11.60 -3.80
CA ARG A 149 9.23 -11.51 -2.78
C ARG A 149 10.57 -11.41 -3.50
N PRO A 150 11.49 -10.57 -3.01
CA PRO A 150 12.82 -10.50 -3.61
C PRO A 150 13.56 -11.82 -3.40
N ALA A 151 14.45 -12.14 -4.32
CA ALA A 151 15.32 -13.30 -4.18
C ALA A 151 16.23 -13.10 -2.95
N ALA A 152 16.37 -14.15 -2.17
CA ALA A 152 17.22 -14.13 -0.97
C ALA A 152 18.70 -14.01 -1.34
#